data_bbc4437ee1d4b6c8ec42ac8ec38194c9
#
_entry.id   bbc4437ee1d4b6c8ec42ac8ec38194c9
#
_cell.length_a   1.000
_cell.length_b   1.000
_cell.length_c   1.000
_cell.angle_alpha   90.00
_cell.angle_beta   90.00
_cell.angle_gamma   90.00
#
_symmetry.space_group_name_H-M   'P 1'
#
loop_
_entity.id
_entity.type
_entity.pdbx_description
1 polymer ?
#
loop_
_entity_poly.entity_id
_entity_poly.type
_entity_poly.pdbx_seq_one_letter_code
_entity_poly.pdbx_strand_id
1 'polypeptide(L)'
;MRWFSGLGLALLFSLSAALPAAAEEYIRSYHSDIQVAENGDLTVTETIIANSEGDRIKRGLFRDFPLTMTDAAGRTVRVGFEVVSVTRDGQAEPFHTESVTGGIRIYSGDKDVFLRDGEHTFVFTYKTDRQIRYFDDHDELYWNATGNGWEFRIAQASARVTLPGSARITQTAVYTGPLGSTARNARMQANGNQAVFSTTRPLGAQEGLTIVAGFPKGVVAPPSRDQESAWWWRDNIGTIISVVGLVLVVGYYAAFWVRVGRDPDRGVVVPRWDAPEGLSPALVNYIDNKGFSGGGWTAFAASALDLAVKGYVTLEDLAEKIVIRRTDKAVPRTVPIGQASILGSIGAKGQELIIDEAHGTTVQSVGASFRQAIEKEHRGKYYNGNKGYVIGGVILSVLSIVALLVFGNLEPDMIAMLIIPAFFAVVFGFLAVGFGKGFRRGSSLLSKIVSVVILGVIGLVAISIGSAILVAVLSEMTGNEHWPILVSVGGIVLANVIFFFLIGAPTPLGRKLMDGIEGLRIYLTLAEKDRMNTAGAPTMSPQHFEKLLPYAVALGVEKPWSNTFETWLASAAAGAAAGAYAPGWYSGNYGSNFGDRIGGFSSSMASTIASTIPAPKSSSSSSGFSG
;
A
#
# COMPACT_ATOMS: atom_id res chain seq x y z
N MET A 1 65.83 47.88 32.73
CA MET A 1 64.62 47.04 32.69
C MET A 1 63.92 47.09 31.30
N ARG A 2 64.63 47.02 30.17
CA ARG A 2 64.06 47.11 28.78
C ARG A 2 64.57 46.04 27.84
N TRP A 3 65.33 45.04 28.33
CA TRP A 3 65.89 43.97 27.47
C TRP A 3 65.19 42.60 27.62
N PHE A 4 64.32 42.41 28.63
CA PHE A 4 63.62 41.17 28.87
C PHE A 4 62.29 41.06 28.11
N SER A 5 61.74 42.16 27.57
CA SER A 5 60.47 42.17 26.86
C SER A 5 60.59 41.70 25.38
N GLY A 6 61.77 41.73 24.81
CA GLY A 6 61.99 41.33 23.42
C GLY A 6 62.17 39.84 23.21
N LEU A 7 62.71 39.12 24.21
CA LEU A 7 62.93 37.65 24.09
C LEU A 7 61.64 36.86 24.31
N GLY A 8 60.72 37.36 25.11
CA GLY A 8 59.43 36.72 25.33
C GLY A 8 58.49 36.78 24.12
N LEU A 9 58.56 37.89 23.34
CA LEU A 9 57.75 38.06 22.15
C LEU A 9 58.29 37.23 20.94
N ALA A 10 59.61 37.04 20.87
CA ALA A 10 60.26 36.20 19.84
C ALA A 10 60.00 34.69 20.09
N LEU A 11 59.94 34.24 21.35
CA LEU A 11 59.59 32.85 21.69
C LEU A 11 58.07 32.56 21.48
N LEU A 12 57.18 33.53 21.66
CA LEU A 12 55.75 33.39 21.38
C LEU A 12 55.45 33.36 19.85
N PHE A 13 56.27 34.05 19.05
CA PHE A 13 56.14 34.03 17.58
C PHE A 13 56.75 32.79 16.95
N SER A 14 57.74 32.12 17.58
CA SER A 14 58.27 30.86 17.07
C SER A 14 57.46 29.62 17.47
N LEU A 15 56.59 29.72 18.49
CA LEU A 15 55.69 28.64 18.89
C LEU A 15 54.38 28.62 18.09
N SER A 16 54.04 29.69 17.36
CA SER A 16 52.83 29.78 16.54
C SER A 16 53.04 29.28 15.08
N ALA A 17 54.24 28.87 14.71
CA ALA A 17 54.54 28.40 13.35
C ALA A 17 54.57 26.89 13.16
N ALA A 18 54.31 26.12 14.23
CA ALA A 18 54.15 24.66 14.11
C ALA A 18 52.65 24.29 14.23
N LEU A 19 51.80 24.85 13.34
CA LEU A 19 50.56 24.17 13.03
C LEU A 19 50.97 22.82 12.39
N PRO A 20 50.51 21.67 12.94
CA PRO A 20 50.72 20.43 12.24
C PRO A 20 50.09 20.62 10.85
N ALA A 21 50.86 20.44 9.79
CA ALA A 21 50.30 20.29 8.46
C ALA A 21 49.34 19.12 8.59
N ALA A 22 48.03 19.41 8.58
CA ALA A 22 47.03 18.36 8.55
C ALA A 22 47.38 17.51 7.31
N ALA A 23 47.78 16.29 7.54
CA ALA A 23 48.02 15.36 6.47
C ALA A 23 46.71 15.22 5.69
N GLU A 24 46.75 15.40 4.41
CA GLU A 24 45.56 15.41 3.55
C GLU A 24 45.43 14.06 2.87
N GLU A 25 44.25 13.43 3.06
CA GLU A 25 43.89 12.24 2.29
C GLU A 25 43.57 12.64 0.85
N TYR A 26 44.23 12.08 -0.12
CA TYR A 26 44.05 12.37 -1.54
C TYR A 26 44.47 11.20 -2.43
N ILE A 27 44.01 11.21 -3.66
CA ILE A 27 44.47 10.29 -4.70
C ILE A 27 45.70 10.93 -5.38
N ARG A 28 46.85 10.31 -5.16
CA ARG A 28 48.12 10.76 -5.76
C ARG A 28 48.14 10.56 -7.27
N SER A 29 47.71 9.37 -7.72
CA SER A 29 47.61 9.06 -9.15
C SER A 29 46.44 8.13 -9.42
N TYR A 30 45.79 8.37 -10.55
CA TYR A 30 44.76 7.55 -11.11
C TYR A 30 45.10 7.21 -12.55
N HIS A 31 45.23 5.94 -12.87
CA HIS A 31 45.49 5.46 -14.22
C HIS A 31 44.39 4.45 -14.63
N SER A 32 43.72 4.69 -15.78
CA SER A 32 42.74 3.77 -16.35
C SER A 32 43.31 3.21 -17.66
N ASP A 33 43.57 1.90 -17.73
CA ASP A 33 43.96 1.16 -18.93
C ASP A 33 42.73 0.45 -19.52
N ILE A 34 42.29 0.88 -20.69
CA ILE A 34 41.09 0.44 -21.35
C ILE A 34 41.45 -0.35 -22.60
N GLN A 35 41.16 -1.64 -22.62
CA GLN A 35 41.38 -2.54 -23.75
C GLN A 35 40.04 -2.82 -24.42
N VAL A 36 39.92 -2.45 -25.69
CA VAL A 36 38.74 -2.69 -26.52
C VAL A 36 38.92 -4.01 -27.25
N ALA A 37 37.99 -4.93 -27.06
CA ALA A 37 37.98 -6.21 -27.80
C ALA A 37 37.29 -6.06 -29.17
N GLU A 38 37.51 -7.02 -30.08
CA GLU A 38 36.91 -7.03 -31.41
C GLU A 38 35.38 -7.07 -31.38
N ASN A 39 34.77 -7.64 -30.35
CA ASN A 39 33.31 -7.71 -30.16
C ASN A 39 32.73 -6.47 -29.44
N GLY A 40 33.56 -5.46 -29.15
CA GLY A 40 33.13 -4.23 -28.48
C GLY A 40 33.11 -4.28 -26.95
N ASP A 41 33.44 -5.42 -26.33
CA ASP A 41 33.61 -5.51 -24.88
C ASP A 41 34.86 -4.76 -24.43
N LEU A 42 34.81 -4.17 -23.26
CA LEU A 42 35.95 -3.52 -22.64
C LEU A 42 36.47 -4.34 -21.47
N THR A 43 37.80 -4.46 -21.38
CA THR A 43 38.48 -4.82 -20.15
C THR A 43 39.20 -3.59 -19.64
N VAL A 44 38.87 -3.16 -18.43
CA VAL A 44 39.41 -1.95 -17.83
C VAL A 44 40.16 -2.32 -16.56
N THR A 45 41.39 -1.79 -16.45
CA THR A 45 42.23 -1.88 -15.26
C THR A 45 42.51 -0.49 -14.73
N GLU A 46 41.96 -0.17 -13.57
CA GLU A 46 42.16 1.11 -12.88
C GLU A 46 43.21 0.93 -11.78
N THR A 47 44.29 1.68 -11.84
CA THR A 47 45.34 1.72 -10.81
C THR A 47 45.25 3.04 -10.07
N ILE A 48 44.95 2.99 -8.78
CA ILE A 48 44.68 4.15 -7.93
C ILE A 48 45.70 4.12 -6.78
N ILE A 49 46.58 5.14 -6.70
CA ILE A 49 47.45 5.34 -5.54
C ILE A 49 46.81 6.39 -4.65
N ALA A 50 46.37 5.98 -3.48
CA ALA A 50 45.71 6.85 -2.51
C ALA A 50 46.52 6.95 -1.22
N ASN A 51 46.64 8.17 -0.67
CA ASN A 51 47.24 8.40 0.65
C ASN A 51 46.16 8.29 1.72
N SER A 52 46.32 7.36 2.65
CA SER A 52 45.46 7.15 3.82
C SER A 52 46.12 7.77 5.06
N GLU A 53 45.32 8.52 5.82
CA GLU A 53 45.72 9.02 7.15
C GLU A 53 44.73 8.47 8.23
N GLY A 54 43.93 7.47 7.87
CA GLY A 54 43.00 6.81 8.77
C GLY A 54 41.77 7.64 9.15
N ASP A 55 41.49 8.78 8.48
CA ASP A 55 40.35 9.62 8.74
C ASP A 55 39.13 9.20 7.89
N ARG A 56 39.23 9.28 6.59
CA ARG A 56 38.16 8.91 5.62
C ARG A 56 38.49 7.61 4.88
N ILE A 57 39.79 7.42 4.51
CA ILE A 57 40.28 6.18 3.87
C ILE A 57 40.79 5.23 4.98
N LYS A 58 39.84 4.58 5.68
CA LYS A 58 40.15 3.76 6.87
C LYS A 58 40.42 2.28 6.56
N ARG A 59 39.67 1.70 5.63
CA ARG A 59 39.67 0.26 5.38
C ARG A 59 39.87 -0.11 3.92
N GLY A 60 39.78 0.86 3.02
CA GLY A 60 39.86 0.69 1.59
C GLY A 60 39.20 1.84 0.83
N LEU A 61 39.02 1.63 -0.45
CA LEU A 61 38.33 2.56 -1.34
C LEU A 61 37.01 1.95 -1.82
N PHE A 62 36.07 2.79 -2.18
CA PHE A 62 34.95 2.35 -2.99
C PHE A 62 34.98 3.03 -4.36
N ARG A 63 34.50 2.31 -5.39
CA ARG A 63 34.46 2.75 -6.78
C ARG A 63 33.05 2.58 -7.31
N ASP A 64 32.43 3.70 -7.68
CA ASP A 64 31.11 3.71 -8.30
C ASP A 64 31.26 3.60 -9.81
N PHE A 65 30.50 2.68 -10.40
CA PHE A 65 30.45 2.48 -11.85
C PHE A 65 29.00 2.62 -12.35
N PRO A 66 28.72 3.50 -13.34
CA PRO A 66 27.38 3.65 -13.89
C PRO A 66 27.01 2.43 -14.73
N LEU A 67 25.81 1.85 -14.48
CA LEU A 67 25.29 0.73 -15.27
C LEU A 67 24.40 1.17 -16.44
N THR A 68 24.42 2.46 -16.73
CA THR A 68 23.70 3.04 -17.88
C THR A 68 24.63 3.95 -18.68
N MET A 69 24.43 4.00 -19.98
CA MET A 69 25.09 4.93 -20.88
C MET A 69 24.11 5.52 -21.89
N THR A 70 24.50 6.63 -22.53
CA THR A 70 23.74 7.20 -23.65
C THR A 70 24.34 6.71 -24.97
N ASP A 71 23.55 6.00 -25.79
CA ASP A 71 23.98 5.51 -27.09
C ASP A 71 24.10 6.63 -28.16
N ALA A 72 24.51 6.30 -29.38
CA ALA A 72 24.65 7.25 -30.47
C ALA A 72 23.31 7.89 -30.89
N ALA A 73 22.17 7.23 -30.62
CA ALA A 73 20.83 7.77 -30.86
C ALA A 73 20.28 8.62 -29.71
N GLY A 74 21.07 8.85 -28.65
CA GLY A 74 20.67 9.61 -27.47
C GLY A 74 19.78 8.84 -26.48
N ARG A 75 19.66 7.50 -26.60
CA ARG A 75 18.87 6.66 -25.72
C ARG A 75 19.71 6.20 -24.52
N THR A 76 19.13 6.18 -23.35
CA THR A 76 19.76 5.55 -22.17
C THR A 76 19.61 4.03 -22.27
N VAL A 77 20.75 3.33 -22.23
CA VAL A 77 20.82 1.88 -22.38
C VAL A 77 21.60 1.28 -21.20
N ARG A 78 21.25 0.05 -20.80
CA ARG A 78 21.97 -0.67 -19.75
C ARG A 78 23.22 -1.35 -20.27
N VAL A 79 24.31 -1.26 -19.51
CA VAL A 79 25.60 -1.91 -19.79
C VAL A 79 25.78 -3.12 -18.88
N GLY A 80 26.52 -4.13 -19.35
CA GLY A 80 26.99 -5.23 -18.52
C GLY A 80 28.19 -4.80 -17.69
N PHE A 81 28.35 -5.41 -16.52
CA PHE A 81 29.48 -5.14 -15.64
C PHE A 81 29.84 -6.37 -14.81
N GLU A 82 31.13 -6.73 -14.80
CA GLU A 82 31.66 -7.86 -14.06
C GLU A 82 33.01 -7.48 -13.44
N VAL A 83 33.14 -7.57 -12.12
CA VAL A 83 34.41 -7.39 -11.44
C VAL A 83 35.25 -8.65 -11.62
N VAL A 84 36.42 -8.50 -12.23
CA VAL A 84 37.39 -9.62 -12.44
C VAL A 84 38.29 -9.80 -11.23
N SER A 85 38.86 -8.71 -10.72
CA SER A 85 39.75 -8.76 -9.56
C SER A 85 39.92 -7.40 -8.91
N VAL A 86 40.16 -7.42 -7.61
CA VAL A 86 40.62 -6.26 -6.85
C VAL A 86 41.90 -6.65 -6.12
N THR A 87 42.95 -5.81 -6.21
CA THR A 87 44.20 -6.02 -5.47
C THR A 87 44.58 -4.74 -4.74
N ARG A 88 45.32 -4.89 -3.63
CA ARG A 88 45.93 -3.80 -2.89
C ARG A 88 47.39 -4.14 -2.63
N ASP A 89 48.30 -3.21 -2.98
CA ASP A 89 49.75 -3.34 -2.79
C ASP A 89 50.28 -4.66 -3.39
N GLY A 90 49.70 -5.10 -4.53
CA GLY A 90 50.10 -6.31 -5.24
C GLY A 90 49.52 -7.61 -4.68
N GLN A 91 48.71 -7.56 -3.63
CA GLN A 91 48.04 -8.72 -3.06
C GLN A 91 46.54 -8.69 -3.37
N ALA A 92 45.89 -9.87 -3.46
CA ALA A 92 44.44 -9.97 -3.63
C ALA A 92 43.73 -9.30 -2.44
N GLU A 93 42.77 -8.43 -2.74
CA GLU A 93 42.02 -7.69 -1.74
C GLU A 93 40.58 -8.21 -1.68
N PRO A 94 40.05 -8.49 -0.50
CA PRO A 94 38.62 -8.77 -0.36
C PRO A 94 37.79 -7.62 -0.90
N PHE A 95 36.71 -7.94 -1.63
CA PHE A 95 35.79 -6.93 -2.12
C PHE A 95 34.35 -7.46 -2.09
N HIS A 96 33.41 -6.53 -2.08
CA HIS A 96 32.00 -6.82 -2.35
C HIS A 96 31.38 -5.71 -3.20
N THR A 97 30.25 -6.00 -3.81
CA THR A 97 29.52 -5.04 -4.65
C THR A 97 28.15 -4.76 -4.08
N GLU A 98 27.71 -3.52 -4.21
CA GLU A 98 26.39 -3.05 -3.80
C GLU A 98 25.74 -2.27 -4.94
N SER A 99 24.46 -2.53 -5.20
CA SER A 99 23.69 -1.73 -6.16
C SER A 99 23.40 -0.35 -5.57
N VAL A 100 23.73 0.69 -6.32
CA VAL A 100 23.43 2.08 -5.99
C VAL A 100 22.59 2.68 -7.10
N THR A 101 21.99 3.85 -6.84
CA THR A 101 21.17 4.56 -7.85
C THR A 101 21.99 4.79 -9.12
N GLY A 102 21.50 4.28 -10.24
CA GLY A 102 22.13 4.40 -11.56
C GLY A 102 23.43 3.58 -11.74
N GLY A 103 23.83 2.72 -10.78
CA GLY A 103 25.09 2.04 -10.87
C GLY A 103 25.36 0.91 -9.88
N ILE A 104 26.63 0.56 -9.81
CA ILE A 104 27.16 -0.42 -8.87
C ILE A 104 28.36 0.18 -8.14
N ARG A 105 28.46 -0.05 -6.84
CA ARG A 105 29.59 0.33 -5.99
C ARG A 105 30.41 -0.91 -5.67
N ILE A 106 31.72 -0.83 -5.91
CA ILE A 106 32.70 -1.84 -5.53
C ILE A 106 33.38 -1.34 -4.27
N TYR A 107 33.24 -2.03 -3.16
CA TYR A 107 34.02 -1.79 -1.94
C TYR A 107 35.24 -2.68 -1.94
N SER A 108 36.44 -2.09 -1.85
CA SER A 108 37.68 -2.83 -1.60
C SER A 108 38.04 -2.77 -0.12
N GLY A 109 38.49 -3.89 0.44
CA GLY A 109 38.87 -3.98 1.85
C GLY A 109 37.96 -4.85 2.69
N ASP A 110 38.43 -5.12 3.90
CA ASP A 110 37.69 -5.87 4.91
C ASP A 110 37.19 -4.92 6.02
N LYS A 111 35.98 -5.11 6.49
CA LYS A 111 35.36 -4.29 7.54
C LYS A 111 36.15 -4.30 8.87
N ASP A 112 36.88 -5.35 9.13
CA ASP A 112 37.60 -5.57 10.38
C ASP A 112 39.13 -5.22 10.25
N VAL A 113 39.60 -4.85 9.05
CA VAL A 113 41.02 -4.54 8.78
C VAL A 113 41.19 -3.05 8.48
N PHE A 114 41.92 -2.35 9.31
CA PHE A 114 42.31 -0.96 9.06
C PHE A 114 43.56 -0.88 8.20
N LEU A 115 43.59 0.09 7.29
CA LEU A 115 44.79 0.44 6.54
C LEU A 115 45.82 1.06 7.47
N ARG A 116 47.08 0.89 7.13
CA ARG A 116 48.18 1.68 7.73
C ARG A 116 48.19 3.06 7.11
N ASP A 117 48.68 4.05 7.84
CA ASP A 117 48.85 5.38 7.28
C ASP A 117 49.90 5.34 6.16
N GLY A 118 49.67 6.11 5.11
CA GLY A 118 50.56 6.21 3.96
C GLY A 118 49.87 5.83 2.64
N GLU A 119 50.71 5.65 1.61
CA GLU A 119 50.26 5.35 0.25
C GLU A 119 49.95 3.87 0.07
N HIS A 120 48.78 3.62 -0.52
CA HIS A 120 48.32 2.29 -0.95
C HIS A 120 47.97 2.29 -2.42
N THR A 121 48.36 1.23 -3.13
CA THR A 121 48.04 1.02 -4.54
C THR A 121 46.88 0.05 -4.67
N PHE A 122 45.72 0.54 -5.08
CA PHE A 122 44.54 -0.26 -5.39
C PHE A 122 44.44 -0.50 -6.89
N VAL A 123 44.16 -1.74 -7.30
CA VAL A 123 43.95 -2.07 -8.70
C VAL A 123 42.59 -2.75 -8.84
N PHE A 124 41.72 -2.14 -9.61
CA PHE A 124 40.38 -2.68 -9.94
C PHE A 124 40.40 -3.15 -11.40
N THR A 125 40.14 -4.42 -11.65
CA THR A 125 39.99 -4.95 -13.01
C THR A 125 38.53 -5.41 -13.19
N TYR A 126 37.89 -4.93 -14.25
CA TYR A 126 36.53 -5.29 -14.57
C TYR A 126 36.29 -5.36 -16.08
N LYS A 127 35.21 -6.03 -16.45
CA LYS A 127 34.70 -6.08 -17.83
C LYS A 127 33.38 -5.36 -17.92
N THR A 128 33.13 -4.72 -19.06
CA THR A 128 31.85 -4.07 -19.38
C THR A 128 31.57 -4.20 -20.86
N ASP A 129 30.29 -4.29 -21.20
CA ASP A 129 29.81 -4.36 -22.58
C ASP A 129 29.08 -3.08 -22.99
N ARG A 130 28.74 -2.98 -24.28
CA ARG A 130 27.86 -1.96 -24.83
C ARG A 130 28.32 -0.51 -24.53
N GLN A 131 29.64 -0.27 -24.57
CA GLN A 131 30.24 1.05 -24.32
C GLN A 131 30.65 1.78 -25.60
N ILE A 132 30.62 1.11 -26.75
CA ILE A 132 30.96 1.69 -28.04
C ILE A 132 29.73 2.37 -28.64
N ARG A 133 29.87 3.59 -29.11
CA ARG A 133 28.88 4.34 -29.87
C ARG A 133 29.10 4.11 -31.35
N TYR A 134 28.10 3.60 -32.05
CA TYR A 134 28.14 3.31 -33.49
C TYR A 134 27.46 4.43 -34.25
N PHE A 135 28.26 5.38 -34.81
CA PHE A 135 27.76 6.43 -35.72
C PHE A 135 27.78 5.94 -37.18
N ASP A 136 27.25 6.71 -38.10
CA ASP A 136 27.17 6.32 -39.50
C ASP A 136 28.53 6.25 -40.17
N ASP A 137 29.44 7.17 -39.85
CA ASP A 137 30.74 7.38 -40.47
C ASP A 137 31.94 6.84 -39.64
N HIS A 138 31.78 6.66 -38.35
CA HIS A 138 32.82 6.18 -37.42
C HIS A 138 32.22 5.46 -36.23
N ASP A 139 33.06 4.84 -35.41
CA ASP A 139 32.74 4.30 -34.12
C ASP A 139 33.54 5.05 -33.04
N GLU A 140 32.96 5.18 -31.84
CA GLU A 140 33.53 6.01 -30.79
C GLU A 140 33.45 5.34 -29.42
N LEU A 141 34.53 5.35 -28.69
CA LEU A 141 34.55 5.13 -27.24
C LEU A 141 34.49 6.49 -26.54
N TYR A 142 33.37 6.78 -25.85
CA TYR A 142 33.22 7.93 -24.97
C TYR A 142 33.25 7.42 -23.53
N TRP A 143 34.31 7.73 -22.79
CA TRP A 143 34.59 7.07 -21.53
C TRP A 143 34.97 8.06 -20.43
N ASN A 144 34.24 8.01 -19.28
CA ASN A 144 34.63 8.74 -18.07
C ASN A 144 35.67 7.90 -17.29
N ALA A 145 36.93 8.16 -17.52
CA ALA A 145 38.04 7.33 -17.06
C ALA A 145 38.21 7.32 -15.53
N THR A 146 37.91 8.43 -14.84
CA THR A 146 38.04 8.50 -13.39
C THR A 146 36.71 8.39 -12.67
N GLY A 147 35.60 8.71 -13.32
CA GLY A 147 34.36 9.05 -12.65
C GLY A 147 34.37 10.44 -12.01
N ASN A 148 33.20 10.93 -11.62
CA ASN A 148 33.02 12.23 -10.95
C ASN A 148 32.57 12.08 -9.48
N GLY A 149 32.58 10.85 -8.93
CA GLY A 149 32.11 10.58 -7.57
C GLY A 149 33.16 10.73 -6.47
N TRP A 150 34.41 11.04 -6.82
CA TRP A 150 35.52 11.13 -5.86
C TRP A 150 35.39 12.37 -4.97
N GLU A 151 35.32 12.17 -3.68
CA GLU A 151 35.36 13.26 -2.70
C GLU A 151 36.79 13.76 -2.42
N PHE A 152 37.82 13.04 -2.93
CA PHE A 152 39.24 13.37 -2.82
C PHE A 152 39.70 14.05 -4.08
N ARG A 153 40.65 15.01 -3.95
CA ARG A 153 41.35 15.53 -5.11
C ARG A 153 42.21 14.44 -5.72
N ILE A 154 42.34 14.44 -7.04
CA ILE A 154 43.26 13.57 -7.79
C ILE A 154 44.42 14.42 -8.29
N ALA A 155 45.61 14.18 -7.76
CA ALA A 155 46.77 15.01 -8.11
C ALA A 155 47.20 14.83 -9.58
N GLN A 156 47.08 13.60 -10.12
CA GLN A 156 47.35 13.28 -11.51
C GLN A 156 46.42 12.18 -11.99
N ALA A 157 45.68 12.44 -13.09
CA ALA A 157 44.89 11.43 -13.74
C ALA A 157 45.39 11.16 -15.16
N SER A 158 45.33 9.89 -15.57
CA SER A 158 45.71 9.46 -16.93
C SER A 158 44.81 8.29 -17.38
N ALA A 159 44.69 8.18 -18.69
CA ALA A 159 43.99 7.05 -19.29
C ALA A 159 44.72 6.59 -20.55
N ARG A 160 44.67 5.28 -20.83
CA ARG A 160 45.12 4.67 -22.07
C ARG A 160 43.99 3.88 -22.69
N VAL A 161 43.77 4.09 -23.97
CA VAL A 161 42.84 3.28 -24.77
C VAL A 161 43.69 2.47 -25.76
N THR A 162 43.43 1.18 -25.86
CA THR A 162 44.06 0.29 -26.82
C THR A 162 42.94 -0.37 -27.66
N LEU A 163 42.97 -0.14 -28.97
CA LEU A 163 42.06 -0.79 -29.93
C LEU A 163 42.57 -2.17 -30.35
N PRO A 164 41.73 -3.10 -30.81
CA PRO A 164 42.14 -4.41 -31.28
C PRO A 164 42.98 -4.33 -32.55
N GLY A 165 43.92 -5.27 -32.70
CA GLY A 165 44.75 -5.45 -33.89
C GLY A 165 45.59 -4.24 -34.25
N SER A 166 45.69 -3.95 -35.53
CA SER A 166 46.46 -2.82 -36.09
C SER A 166 45.58 -1.59 -36.41
N ALA A 167 44.44 -1.46 -35.74
CA ALA A 167 43.52 -0.34 -35.92
C ALA A 167 44.21 1.01 -35.64
N ARG A 168 43.66 2.08 -36.20
CA ARG A 168 44.18 3.43 -35.96
C ARG A 168 43.09 4.30 -35.34
N ILE A 169 43.45 4.95 -34.20
CA ILE A 169 42.61 6.00 -33.65
C ILE A 169 42.72 7.25 -34.53
N THR A 170 41.59 7.74 -35.04
CA THR A 170 41.52 8.85 -35.99
C THR A 170 41.08 10.16 -35.36
N GLN A 171 40.35 10.08 -34.27
CA GLN A 171 39.86 11.26 -33.56
C GLN A 171 40.09 11.08 -32.05
N THR A 172 40.44 12.18 -31.39
CA THR A 172 40.55 12.21 -29.91
C THR A 172 39.99 13.49 -29.36
N ALA A 173 39.25 13.40 -28.25
CA ALA A 173 38.86 14.55 -27.44
C ALA A 173 39.03 14.24 -25.95
N VAL A 174 39.11 15.28 -25.14
CA VAL A 174 39.26 15.14 -23.69
C VAL A 174 38.48 16.24 -22.98
N TYR A 175 37.84 15.90 -21.88
CA TYR A 175 37.14 16.84 -21.01
C TYR A 175 37.56 16.62 -19.57
N THR A 176 37.67 17.71 -18.79
CA THR A 176 38.08 17.68 -17.38
C THR A 176 37.16 18.58 -16.56
N GLY A 177 36.95 18.20 -15.29
CA GLY A 177 36.12 18.99 -14.36
C GLY A 177 34.85 18.28 -13.89
N PRO A 178 33.91 19.01 -13.29
CA PRO A 178 32.64 18.44 -12.83
C PRO A 178 31.77 17.93 -14.00
N LEU A 179 30.77 17.14 -13.70
CA LEU A 179 29.86 16.61 -14.71
C LEU A 179 29.29 17.74 -15.60
N GLY A 180 29.34 17.55 -16.92
CA GLY A 180 28.93 18.55 -17.91
C GLY A 180 29.96 19.62 -18.26
N SER A 181 31.15 19.59 -17.65
CA SER A 181 32.23 20.51 -17.99
C SER A 181 32.80 20.25 -19.39
N THR A 182 33.11 21.33 -20.11
CA THR A 182 33.77 21.29 -21.42
C THR A 182 35.24 21.71 -21.37
N ALA A 183 35.80 21.89 -20.17
CA ALA A 183 37.21 22.23 -19.99
C ALA A 183 38.12 21.12 -20.51
N ARG A 184 39.31 21.48 -21.06
CA ARG A 184 40.24 20.57 -21.71
C ARG A 184 41.63 20.63 -21.07
N ASN A 185 41.72 20.55 -19.75
CA ASN A 185 42.99 20.62 -19.01
C ASN A 185 43.72 19.28 -19.01
N ALA A 186 43.92 18.71 -20.20
CA ALA A 186 44.70 17.48 -20.37
C ALA A 186 45.46 17.48 -21.71
N ARG A 187 46.52 16.73 -21.77
CA ARG A 187 47.25 16.40 -23.01
C ARG A 187 46.74 15.07 -23.54
N MET A 188 46.69 14.93 -24.86
CA MET A 188 46.33 13.70 -25.56
C MET A 188 47.31 13.43 -26.67
N GLN A 189 47.69 12.14 -26.82
CA GLN A 189 48.59 11.66 -27.85
C GLN A 189 48.06 10.33 -28.38
N ALA A 190 47.81 10.24 -29.67
CA ALA A 190 47.43 9.02 -30.34
C ALA A 190 48.59 8.52 -31.22
N ASN A 191 48.86 7.22 -31.14
CA ASN A 191 49.83 6.55 -31.97
C ASN A 191 49.34 5.15 -32.35
N GLY A 192 49.03 4.94 -33.62
CA GLY A 192 48.48 3.68 -34.09
C GLY A 192 47.15 3.33 -33.41
N ASN A 193 47.10 2.17 -32.78
CA ASN A 193 45.93 1.66 -32.08
C ASN A 193 45.85 2.13 -30.61
N GLN A 194 46.72 3.00 -30.15
CA GLN A 194 46.72 3.51 -28.78
C GLN A 194 46.53 5.02 -28.73
N ALA A 195 45.78 5.46 -27.72
CA ALA A 195 45.74 6.86 -27.31
C ALA A 195 45.98 6.97 -25.81
N VAL A 196 46.78 7.97 -25.42
CA VAL A 196 47.13 8.27 -24.03
C VAL A 196 46.64 9.69 -23.70
N PHE A 197 46.03 9.82 -22.57
CA PHE A 197 45.50 11.06 -22.04
C PHE A 197 46.07 11.31 -20.64
N SER A 198 46.45 12.55 -20.33
CA SER A 198 46.99 12.92 -19.02
C SER A 198 46.56 14.33 -18.64
N THR A 199 46.09 14.53 -17.41
CA THR A 199 45.71 15.84 -16.90
C THR A 199 46.93 16.76 -16.78
N THR A 200 46.76 18.05 -17.04
CA THR A 200 47.79 19.08 -16.90
C THR A 200 47.66 19.85 -15.59
N ARG A 201 46.58 19.68 -14.86
CA ARG A 201 46.36 20.17 -13.50
C ARG A 201 45.68 19.10 -12.66
N PRO A 202 45.77 19.18 -11.33
CA PRO A 202 45.00 18.30 -10.46
C PRO A 202 43.47 18.43 -10.72
N LEU A 203 42.74 17.36 -10.50
CA LEU A 203 41.27 17.34 -10.44
C LEU A 203 40.84 17.58 -8.99
N GLY A 204 39.91 18.48 -8.76
CA GLY A 204 39.28 18.70 -7.46
C GLY A 204 38.31 17.58 -7.09
N ALA A 205 37.73 17.69 -5.89
CA ALA A 205 36.64 16.81 -5.50
C ALA A 205 35.48 16.92 -6.51
N GLN A 206 34.89 15.79 -6.88
CA GLN A 206 33.78 15.66 -7.87
C GLN A 206 34.15 16.12 -9.30
N GLU A 207 35.44 16.33 -9.59
CA GLU A 207 35.95 16.52 -10.95
C GLU A 207 36.45 15.18 -11.53
N GLY A 208 36.29 15.01 -12.86
CA GLY A 208 36.68 13.80 -13.57
C GLY A 208 37.44 14.07 -14.85
N LEU A 209 38.00 13.01 -15.42
CA LEU A 209 38.66 12.94 -16.73
C LEU A 209 37.78 12.10 -17.65
N THR A 210 37.18 12.73 -18.66
CA THR A 210 36.44 12.05 -19.74
C THR A 210 37.27 12.07 -21.00
N ILE A 211 37.38 10.93 -21.66
CA ILE A 211 38.14 10.74 -22.88
C ILE A 211 37.25 10.29 -24.03
N VAL A 212 37.67 10.65 -25.24
CA VAL A 212 37.01 10.23 -26.48
C VAL A 212 38.08 9.67 -27.42
N ALA A 213 37.80 8.46 -27.93
CA ALA A 213 38.63 7.84 -28.96
C ALA A 213 37.71 7.36 -30.11
N GLY A 214 37.82 8.05 -31.25
CA GLY A 214 37.10 7.70 -32.48
C GLY A 214 37.98 6.89 -33.42
N PHE A 215 37.38 5.92 -34.11
CA PHE A 215 38.07 5.02 -35.03
C PHE A 215 37.16 4.62 -36.20
N PRO A 216 37.75 4.16 -37.32
CA PRO A 216 36.98 3.79 -38.50
C PRO A 216 36.03 2.62 -38.24
N LYS A 217 34.97 2.54 -39.01
CA LYS A 217 34.07 1.38 -39.07
C LYS A 217 34.81 0.07 -39.36
N GLY A 218 34.36 -1.03 -38.77
CA GLY A 218 34.91 -2.35 -38.98
C GLY A 218 36.11 -2.71 -38.09
N VAL A 219 36.59 -1.81 -37.24
CA VAL A 219 37.61 -2.10 -36.21
C VAL A 219 36.97 -2.91 -35.08
N VAL A 220 35.78 -2.53 -34.68
CA VAL A 220 34.94 -3.28 -33.75
C VAL A 220 33.76 -3.83 -34.51
N ALA A 221 33.47 -5.10 -34.32
CA ALA A 221 32.30 -5.72 -34.95
C ALA A 221 31.02 -5.09 -34.42
N PRO A 222 30.05 -4.78 -35.28
CA PRO A 222 28.73 -4.37 -34.82
C PRO A 222 28.09 -5.47 -33.96
N PRO A 223 27.18 -5.15 -33.04
CA PRO A 223 26.56 -6.16 -32.19
C PRO A 223 25.91 -7.28 -33.01
N SER A 224 26.18 -8.51 -32.62
CA SER A 224 25.52 -9.67 -33.22
C SER A 224 24.03 -9.70 -32.81
N ARG A 225 23.21 -10.42 -33.58
CA ARG A 225 21.78 -10.61 -33.24
C ARG A 225 21.59 -11.22 -31.85
N ASP A 226 22.48 -12.11 -31.43
CA ASP A 226 22.42 -12.74 -30.11
C ASP A 226 22.74 -11.72 -29.01
N GLN A 227 23.73 -10.84 -29.23
CA GLN A 227 24.04 -9.73 -28.30
C GLN A 227 22.89 -8.73 -28.22
N GLU A 228 22.33 -8.31 -29.37
CA GLU A 228 21.16 -7.41 -29.39
C GLU A 228 19.96 -8.01 -28.65
N SER A 229 19.70 -9.31 -28.85
CA SER A 229 18.62 -10.03 -28.15
C SER A 229 18.89 -10.09 -26.64
N ALA A 230 20.13 -10.41 -26.22
CA ALA A 230 20.50 -10.46 -24.81
C ALA A 230 20.37 -9.07 -24.14
N TRP A 231 20.78 -8.03 -24.84
CA TRP A 231 20.63 -6.65 -24.38
C TRP A 231 19.17 -6.23 -24.26
N TRP A 232 18.35 -6.59 -25.27
CA TRP A 232 16.91 -6.32 -25.24
C TRP A 232 16.22 -6.99 -24.05
N TRP A 233 16.55 -8.26 -23.77
CA TRP A 233 16.02 -8.95 -22.60
C TRP A 233 16.49 -8.29 -21.30
N ARG A 234 17.76 -7.93 -21.20
CA ARG A 234 18.31 -7.24 -20.02
C ARG A 234 17.60 -5.90 -19.73
N ASP A 235 17.32 -5.14 -20.80
CA ASP A 235 16.65 -3.85 -20.69
C ASP A 235 15.15 -3.98 -20.32
N ASN A 236 14.48 -5.03 -20.81
CA ASN A 236 13.03 -5.14 -20.73
C ASN A 236 12.50 -6.19 -19.72
N ILE A 237 13.35 -7.00 -19.09
CA ILE A 237 12.91 -8.11 -18.23
C ILE A 237 11.98 -7.66 -17.09
N GLY A 238 12.25 -6.55 -16.45
CA GLY A 238 11.40 -5.99 -15.39
C GLY A 238 10.01 -5.61 -15.89
N THR A 239 9.97 -4.95 -17.05
CA THR A 239 8.72 -4.58 -17.71
C THR A 239 7.91 -5.83 -18.11
N ILE A 240 8.57 -6.83 -18.70
CA ILE A 240 7.90 -8.08 -19.10
C ILE A 240 7.30 -8.79 -17.89
N ILE A 241 8.08 -8.99 -16.83
CA ILE A 241 7.61 -9.64 -15.60
C ILE A 241 6.41 -8.89 -15.01
N SER A 242 6.48 -7.56 -14.94
CA SER A 242 5.42 -6.76 -14.35
C SER A 242 4.12 -6.81 -15.17
N VAL A 243 4.21 -6.69 -16.49
CA VAL A 243 3.06 -6.76 -17.40
C VAL A 243 2.44 -8.16 -17.40
N VAL A 244 3.26 -9.22 -17.48
CA VAL A 244 2.79 -10.61 -17.39
C VAL A 244 2.10 -10.85 -16.03
N GLY A 245 2.68 -10.36 -14.93
CA GLY A 245 2.07 -10.43 -13.60
C GLY A 245 0.69 -9.77 -13.57
N LEU A 246 0.56 -8.55 -14.12
CA LEU A 246 -0.72 -7.86 -14.23
C LEU A 246 -1.75 -8.66 -15.03
N VAL A 247 -1.36 -9.17 -16.20
CA VAL A 247 -2.25 -9.96 -17.06
C VAL A 247 -2.71 -11.23 -16.36
N LEU A 248 -1.81 -11.92 -15.64
CA LEU A 248 -2.15 -13.12 -14.87
C LEU A 248 -3.13 -12.82 -13.73
N VAL A 249 -2.90 -11.75 -12.97
CA VAL A 249 -3.79 -11.36 -11.85
C VAL A 249 -5.16 -10.93 -12.36
N VAL A 250 -5.21 -10.06 -13.37
CA VAL A 250 -6.49 -9.61 -13.95
C VAL A 250 -7.21 -10.78 -14.61
N GLY A 251 -6.51 -11.62 -15.37
CA GLY A 251 -7.06 -12.81 -16.02
C GLY A 251 -7.62 -13.82 -15.00
N TYR A 252 -6.89 -14.05 -13.90
CA TYR A 252 -7.36 -14.87 -12.78
C TYR A 252 -8.69 -14.32 -12.22
N TYR A 253 -8.72 -13.06 -11.84
CA TYR A 253 -9.92 -12.46 -11.26
C TYR A 253 -11.08 -12.41 -12.26
N ALA A 254 -10.84 -12.05 -13.51
CA ALA A 254 -11.87 -12.02 -14.55
C ALA A 254 -12.49 -13.41 -14.78
N ALA A 255 -11.66 -14.46 -14.86
CA ALA A 255 -12.12 -15.83 -15.04
C ALA A 255 -13.01 -16.31 -13.88
N PHE A 256 -12.61 -16.01 -12.63
CA PHE A 256 -13.41 -16.39 -11.48
C PHE A 256 -14.61 -15.48 -11.27
N TRP A 257 -14.52 -14.19 -11.59
CA TRP A 257 -15.70 -13.30 -11.57
C TRP A 257 -16.79 -13.78 -12.53
N VAL A 258 -16.44 -14.18 -13.74
CA VAL A 258 -17.41 -14.74 -14.71
C VAL A 258 -18.05 -16.02 -14.18
N ARG A 259 -17.29 -16.87 -13.44
CA ARG A 259 -17.78 -18.16 -12.93
C ARG A 259 -18.60 -18.06 -11.66
N VAL A 260 -18.21 -17.22 -10.70
CA VAL A 260 -18.78 -17.21 -9.35
C VAL A 260 -19.15 -15.82 -8.82
N GLY A 261 -18.69 -14.75 -9.47
CA GLY A 261 -18.89 -13.37 -9.03
C GLY A 261 -19.98 -12.63 -9.79
N ARG A 262 -20.56 -13.23 -10.83
CA ARG A 262 -21.62 -12.60 -11.61
C ARG A 262 -22.95 -12.71 -10.87
N ASP A 263 -23.60 -11.55 -10.64
CA ASP A 263 -24.93 -11.52 -10.04
C ASP A 263 -25.94 -12.21 -10.99
N PRO A 264 -26.85 -13.04 -10.47
CA PRO A 264 -27.99 -13.51 -11.24
C PRO A 264 -28.86 -12.35 -11.72
N ASP A 265 -29.57 -12.55 -12.82
CA ASP A 265 -30.45 -11.53 -13.40
C ASP A 265 -31.50 -11.07 -12.39
N ARG A 266 -31.78 -9.77 -12.40
CA ARG A 266 -32.82 -9.17 -11.58
C ARG A 266 -34.20 -9.59 -12.08
N GLY A 267 -35.07 -9.99 -11.14
CA GLY A 267 -36.50 -10.16 -11.42
C GLY A 267 -37.24 -8.83 -11.50
N VAL A 268 -38.54 -8.91 -11.75
CA VAL A 268 -39.41 -7.75 -11.68
C VAL A 268 -39.66 -7.40 -10.21
N VAL A 269 -39.29 -6.18 -9.82
CA VAL A 269 -39.55 -5.66 -8.48
C VAL A 269 -40.87 -4.92 -8.49
N VAL A 270 -41.84 -5.40 -7.70
CA VAL A 270 -43.14 -4.76 -7.51
C VAL A 270 -43.32 -4.43 -6.03
N PRO A 271 -43.99 -3.32 -5.67
CA PRO A 271 -44.37 -3.03 -4.28
C PRO A 271 -45.16 -4.19 -3.69
N ARG A 272 -44.82 -4.60 -2.47
CA ARG A 272 -45.52 -5.67 -1.77
C ARG A 272 -45.74 -5.33 -0.30
N TRP A 273 -46.88 -5.66 0.22
CA TRP A 273 -47.36 -5.32 1.58
C TRP A 273 -47.18 -6.44 2.60
N ASP A 274 -46.36 -7.43 2.27
CA ASP A 274 -45.98 -8.52 3.15
C ASP A 274 -44.52 -8.90 2.89
N ALA A 275 -43.85 -9.42 3.92
CA ALA A 275 -42.51 -9.96 3.76
C ALA A 275 -42.54 -11.20 2.85
N PRO A 276 -41.46 -11.48 2.10
CA PRO A 276 -41.32 -12.76 1.40
C PRO A 276 -41.52 -13.93 2.36
N GLU A 277 -42.24 -14.95 1.90
CA GLU A 277 -42.61 -16.11 2.72
C GLU A 277 -41.41 -16.78 3.39
N GLY A 278 -41.57 -17.11 4.66
CA GLY A 278 -40.50 -17.76 5.46
C GLY A 278 -39.37 -16.85 5.94
N LEU A 279 -39.40 -15.54 5.65
CA LEU A 279 -38.40 -14.61 6.13
C LEU A 279 -38.81 -13.92 7.44
N SER A 280 -37.95 -14.09 8.49
CA SER A 280 -38.03 -13.28 9.70
C SER A 280 -37.39 -11.90 9.48
N PRO A 281 -37.75 -10.88 10.32
CA PRO A 281 -37.10 -9.56 10.21
C PRO A 281 -35.57 -9.61 10.28
N ALA A 282 -35.00 -10.47 11.15
CA ALA A 282 -33.55 -10.67 11.20
C ALA A 282 -32.99 -11.21 9.89
N LEU A 283 -33.68 -12.16 9.27
CA LEU A 283 -33.23 -12.76 8.03
C LEU A 283 -33.39 -11.79 6.85
N VAL A 284 -34.43 -10.94 6.86
CA VAL A 284 -34.56 -9.83 5.90
C VAL A 284 -33.33 -8.89 6.01
N ASN A 285 -32.97 -8.46 7.22
CA ASN A 285 -31.77 -7.62 7.42
C ASN A 285 -30.48 -8.32 6.96
N TYR A 286 -30.32 -9.61 7.28
CA TYR A 286 -29.16 -10.40 6.91
C TYR A 286 -29.00 -10.56 5.38
N ILE A 287 -30.10 -10.80 4.66
CA ILE A 287 -30.09 -10.93 3.20
C ILE A 287 -29.84 -9.59 2.54
N ASP A 288 -30.51 -8.53 2.99
CA ASP A 288 -30.40 -7.18 2.45
C ASP A 288 -28.95 -6.63 2.57
N ASN A 289 -28.31 -6.86 3.70
CA ASN A 289 -26.93 -6.44 3.95
C ASN A 289 -25.86 -7.44 3.47
N LYS A 290 -26.25 -8.53 2.78
CA LYS A 290 -25.34 -9.60 2.34
C LYS A 290 -24.51 -10.18 3.49
N GLY A 291 -25.10 -10.23 4.68
CA GLY A 291 -24.50 -10.57 5.96
C GLY A 291 -24.93 -9.62 7.07
N PHE A 292 -24.24 -9.59 8.20
CA PHE A 292 -24.53 -8.63 9.26
C PHE A 292 -23.74 -7.33 9.07
N SER A 293 -24.46 -6.20 9.00
CA SER A 293 -23.88 -4.85 9.12
C SER A 293 -23.98 -4.33 10.56
N GLY A 294 -23.13 -3.37 10.94
CA GLY A 294 -23.21 -2.68 12.24
C GLY A 294 -23.18 -3.60 13.46
N GLY A 295 -22.58 -4.80 13.35
CA GLY A 295 -22.54 -5.78 14.44
C GLY A 295 -23.86 -6.57 14.60
N GLY A 296 -24.81 -6.48 13.65
CA GLY A 296 -26.07 -7.23 13.67
C GLY A 296 -27.11 -6.72 14.65
N TRP A 297 -26.90 -5.54 15.25
CA TRP A 297 -27.79 -5.03 16.29
C TRP A 297 -29.14 -4.56 15.73
N THR A 298 -29.19 -4.06 14.49
CA THR A 298 -30.46 -3.76 13.81
C THR A 298 -31.31 -5.01 13.61
N ALA A 299 -30.67 -6.13 13.21
CA ALA A 299 -31.37 -7.41 13.08
C ALA A 299 -31.87 -7.93 14.44
N PHE A 300 -31.08 -7.73 15.51
CA PHE A 300 -31.44 -8.06 16.88
C PHE A 300 -32.67 -7.23 17.34
N ALA A 301 -32.62 -5.90 17.17
CA ALA A 301 -33.70 -4.99 17.53
C ALA A 301 -35.01 -5.35 16.78
N ALA A 302 -34.91 -5.61 15.48
CA ALA A 302 -36.03 -6.05 14.66
C ALA A 302 -36.65 -7.38 15.13
N SER A 303 -35.76 -8.33 15.57
CA SER A 303 -36.21 -9.60 16.13
C SER A 303 -36.90 -9.46 17.49
N ALA A 304 -36.34 -8.61 18.37
CA ALA A 304 -36.94 -8.32 19.67
C ALA A 304 -38.31 -7.66 19.52
N LEU A 305 -38.44 -6.72 18.58
CA LEU A 305 -39.69 -6.06 18.26
C LEU A 305 -40.73 -7.03 17.69
N ASP A 306 -40.32 -7.94 16.80
CA ASP A 306 -41.22 -8.97 16.26
C ASP A 306 -41.74 -9.94 17.34
N LEU A 307 -40.89 -10.30 18.30
CA LEU A 307 -41.26 -11.07 19.48
C LEU A 307 -42.28 -10.30 20.36
N ALA A 308 -42.09 -8.97 20.49
CA ALA A 308 -42.98 -8.13 21.27
C ALA A 308 -44.34 -7.98 20.62
N VAL A 309 -44.40 -7.64 19.33
CA VAL A 309 -45.65 -7.55 18.56
C VAL A 309 -46.42 -8.87 18.57
N LYS A 310 -45.73 -10.00 18.52
CA LYS A 310 -46.30 -11.35 18.66
C LYS A 310 -46.70 -11.68 20.08
N GLY A 311 -46.38 -10.85 21.08
CA GLY A 311 -46.75 -11.00 22.49
C GLY A 311 -45.91 -12.02 23.25
N TYR A 312 -44.72 -12.42 22.78
CA TYR A 312 -43.83 -13.34 23.48
C TYR A 312 -42.95 -12.63 24.50
N VAL A 313 -42.71 -11.35 24.31
CA VAL A 313 -41.96 -10.49 25.23
C VAL A 313 -42.65 -9.13 25.34
N THR A 314 -42.36 -8.35 26.37
CA THR A 314 -42.65 -6.93 26.48
C THR A 314 -41.34 -6.13 26.43
N LEU A 315 -41.39 -4.94 25.85
CA LEU A 315 -40.27 -4.03 25.74
C LEU A 315 -40.49 -2.81 26.62
N GLU A 316 -39.56 -2.52 27.53
CA GLU A 316 -39.57 -1.32 28.35
C GLU A 316 -38.38 -0.44 27.92
N ASP A 317 -38.64 0.76 27.42
CA ASP A 317 -37.61 1.74 26.99
C ASP A 317 -37.52 2.86 28.03
N LEU A 318 -36.48 2.79 28.86
CA LEU A 318 -36.27 3.63 30.04
C LEU A 318 -35.01 4.51 29.85
N ALA A 319 -35.00 5.36 28.83
CA ALA A 319 -33.99 6.35 28.54
C ALA A 319 -32.51 5.85 28.52
N GLU A 320 -32.02 5.19 29.60
CA GLU A 320 -30.64 4.66 29.72
C GLU A 320 -30.56 3.12 29.69
N LYS A 321 -31.69 2.44 29.77
CA LYS A 321 -31.77 0.98 29.73
C LYS A 321 -32.99 0.50 28.94
N ILE A 322 -32.84 -0.62 28.27
CA ILE A 322 -33.91 -1.34 27.61
C ILE A 322 -34.08 -2.68 28.30
N VAL A 323 -35.33 -3.00 28.67
CA VAL A 323 -35.66 -4.29 29.31
C VAL A 323 -36.54 -5.09 28.36
N ILE A 324 -36.11 -6.34 28.07
CA ILE A 324 -36.88 -7.31 27.29
C ILE A 324 -37.34 -8.39 28.26
N ARG A 325 -38.63 -8.40 28.60
CA ARG A 325 -39.21 -9.33 29.61
C ARG A 325 -40.04 -10.42 28.95
N ARG A 326 -39.85 -11.64 29.38
CA ARG A 326 -40.56 -12.81 28.89
C ARG A 326 -42.03 -12.83 29.40
N THR A 327 -42.97 -13.03 28.47
CA THR A 327 -44.42 -13.20 28.82
C THR A 327 -44.77 -14.65 29.09
N ASP A 328 -46.05 -14.88 29.44
CA ASP A 328 -46.66 -16.19 29.68
C ASP A 328 -47.00 -16.96 28.41
N LYS A 329 -46.96 -16.31 27.25
CA LYS A 329 -47.36 -16.89 25.99
C LYS A 329 -46.47 -18.05 25.57
N ALA A 330 -47.08 -19.19 25.29
CA ALA A 330 -46.35 -20.37 24.80
C ALA A 330 -45.74 -20.10 23.43
N VAL A 331 -44.45 -20.48 23.27
CA VAL A 331 -43.70 -20.29 22.05
C VAL A 331 -43.82 -21.51 21.16
N PRO A 332 -44.23 -21.35 19.89
CA PRO A 332 -44.25 -22.45 18.94
C PRO A 332 -42.83 -22.99 18.66
N ARG A 333 -42.72 -24.28 18.33
CA ARG A 333 -41.43 -24.88 17.93
C ARG A 333 -40.89 -24.34 16.60
N THR A 334 -41.74 -23.66 15.83
CA THR A 334 -41.40 -23.10 14.49
C THR A 334 -40.87 -21.67 14.54
N VAL A 335 -40.47 -21.17 15.75
CA VAL A 335 -39.91 -19.82 15.86
C VAL A 335 -38.59 -19.73 15.11
N PRO A 336 -38.37 -18.65 14.30
CA PRO A 336 -37.13 -18.42 13.61
C PRO A 336 -35.91 -18.43 14.54
N ILE A 337 -34.78 -18.95 14.06
CA ILE A 337 -33.59 -19.27 14.90
C ILE A 337 -33.05 -18.04 15.64
N GLY A 338 -33.07 -16.86 15.02
CA GLY A 338 -32.64 -15.61 15.68
C GLY A 338 -33.54 -15.26 16.87
N GLN A 339 -34.86 -15.39 16.72
CA GLN A 339 -35.82 -15.17 17.79
C GLN A 339 -35.70 -16.24 18.89
N ALA A 340 -35.50 -17.50 18.50
CA ALA A 340 -35.28 -18.58 19.45
C ALA A 340 -34.00 -18.33 20.29
N SER A 341 -32.95 -17.79 19.68
CA SER A 341 -31.71 -17.41 20.38
C SER A 341 -31.96 -16.31 21.42
N ILE A 342 -32.74 -15.27 21.08
CA ILE A 342 -33.12 -14.22 22.03
C ILE A 342 -33.90 -14.79 23.19
N LEU A 343 -34.95 -15.57 22.91
CA LEU A 343 -35.82 -16.19 23.93
C LEU A 343 -35.03 -17.14 24.85
N GLY A 344 -34.09 -17.91 24.28
CA GLY A 344 -33.19 -18.77 25.05
C GLY A 344 -32.25 -18.01 25.97
N SER A 345 -31.82 -16.82 25.55
CA SER A 345 -30.99 -15.96 26.37
C SER A 345 -31.72 -15.24 27.50
N ILE A 346 -33.02 -14.93 27.31
CA ILE A 346 -33.89 -14.37 28.35
C ILE A 346 -34.21 -15.45 29.39
N GLY A 347 -34.46 -16.68 28.95
CA GLY A 347 -34.77 -17.80 29.83
C GLY A 347 -36.29 -18.02 30.06
N ALA A 348 -36.70 -18.31 31.33
CA ALA A 348 -38.04 -18.69 31.70
C ALA A 348 -39.02 -17.50 31.76
N LYS A 349 -40.32 -17.82 31.92
CA LYS A 349 -41.41 -16.87 32.18
C LYS A 349 -41.02 -15.86 33.27
N GLY A 350 -41.26 -14.58 33.01
CA GLY A 350 -40.99 -13.48 33.94
C GLY A 350 -39.51 -13.06 34.05
N GLN A 351 -38.61 -13.79 33.42
CA GLN A 351 -37.20 -13.38 33.36
C GLN A 351 -37.00 -12.27 32.31
N GLU A 352 -35.93 -11.52 32.46
CA GLU A 352 -35.68 -10.34 31.67
C GLU A 352 -34.21 -10.29 31.20
N LEU A 353 -34.01 -9.69 30.01
CA LEU A 353 -32.73 -9.28 29.51
C LEU A 353 -32.61 -7.77 29.62
N ILE A 354 -31.71 -7.32 30.46
CA ILE A 354 -31.42 -5.91 30.69
C ILE A 354 -30.30 -5.47 29.78
N ILE A 355 -30.51 -4.41 29.02
CA ILE A 355 -29.54 -3.79 28.12
C ILE A 355 -29.18 -2.44 28.70
N ASP A 356 -28.11 -2.40 29.47
CA ASP A 356 -27.52 -1.22 30.09
C ASP A 356 -25.99 -1.38 30.22
N GLU A 357 -25.31 -0.36 30.72
CA GLU A 357 -23.84 -0.36 30.85
C GLU A 357 -23.34 -1.42 31.84
N ALA A 358 -24.12 -1.73 32.88
CA ALA A 358 -23.74 -2.74 33.89
C ALA A 358 -23.78 -4.17 33.35
N HIS A 359 -24.64 -4.45 32.36
CA HIS A 359 -24.85 -5.77 31.75
C HIS A 359 -24.14 -5.95 30.40
N GLY A 360 -23.22 -5.07 30.03
CA GLY A 360 -22.59 -5.01 28.69
C GLY A 360 -21.95 -6.34 28.22
N THR A 361 -21.34 -7.12 29.12
CA THR A 361 -20.76 -8.43 28.79
C THR A 361 -21.83 -9.46 28.43
N THR A 362 -22.94 -9.47 29.15
CA THR A 362 -24.10 -10.33 28.88
C THR A 362 -24.73 -9.97 27.54
N VAL A 363 -24.97 -8.68 27.29
CA VAL A 363 -25.52 -8.18 26.01
C VAL A 363 -24.63 -8.58 24.84
N GLN A 364 -23.30 -8.44 24.99
CA GLN A 364 -22.34 -8.85 23.97
C GLN A 364 -22.41 -10.35 23.68
N SER A 365 -22.53 -11.20 24.71
CA SER A 365 -22.65 -12.65 24.60
C SER A 365 -23.94 -13.05 23.89
N VAL A 366 -25.07 -12.45 24.28
CA VAL A 366 -26.38 -12.67 23.65
C VAL A 366 -26.36 -12.28 22.19
N GLY A 367 -25.80 -11.10 21.87
CA GLY A 367 -25.65 -10.66 20.49
C GLY A 367 -24.75 -11.56 19.65
N ALA A 368 -23.66 -12.10 20.24
CA ALA A 368 -22.80 -13.07 19.59
C ALA A 368 -23.51 -14.38 19.28
N SER A 369 -24.25 -14.92 20.26
CA SER A 369 -25.06 -16.14 20.11
C SER A 369 -26.14 -15.97 19.04
N PHE A 370 -26.84 -14.84 19.04
CA PHE A 370 -27.83 -14.49 18.03
C PHE A 370 -27.24 -14.48 16.60
N ARG A 371 -26.12 -13.81 16.41
CA ARG A 371 -25.45 -13.76 15.09
C ARG A 371 -24.97 -15.14 14.67
N GLN A 372 -24.33 -15.88 15.59
CA GLN A 372 -23.81 -17.20 15.29
C GLN A 372 -24.92 -18.19 14.91
N ALA A 373 -26.09 -18.11 15.57
CA ALA A 373 -27.25 -18.93 15.23
C ALA A 373 -27.72 -18.70 13.79
N ILE A 374 -27.92 -17.43 13.41
CA ILE A 374 -28.37 -17.07 12.05
C ILE A 374 -27.28 -17.42 11.02
N GLU A 375 -26.01 -17.09 11.29
CA GLU A 375 -24.93 -17.40 10.36
C GLU A 375 -24.74 -18.90 10.16
N LYS A 376 -24.86 -19.70 11.21
CA LYS A 376 -24.70 -21.16 11.12
C LYS A 376 -25.78 -21.79 10.22
N GLU A 377 -27.01 -21.29 10.30
CA GLU A 377 -28.14 -21.82 9.51
C GLU A 377 -28.13 -21.29 8.06
N HIS A 378 -27.68 -20.06 7.83
CA HIS A 378 -27.91 -19.33 6.58
C HIS A 378 -26.64 -18.98 5.79
N ARG A 379 -25.43 -19.30 6.31
CA ARG A 379 -24.15 -19.00 5.62
C ARG A 379 -24.11 -19.68 4.25
N GLY A 380 -23.80 -18.90 3.20
CA GLY A 380 -23.69 -19.41 1.84
C GLY A 380 -25.04 -19.73 1.15
N LYS A 381 -26.18 -19.63 1.86
CA LYS A 381 -27.48 -19.94 1.28
C LYS A 381 -28.01 -18.83 0.37
N TYR A 382 -27.76 -17.59 0.71
CA TYR A 382 -28.29 -16.41 0.00
C TYR A 382 -27.20 -15.56 -0.66
N TYR A 383 -25.98 -15.60 -0.12
CA TYR A 383 -24.84 -14.83 -0.61
C TYR A 383 -23.54 -15.60 -0.41
N ASN A 384 -22.75 -15.68 -1.48
CA ASN A 384 -21.42 -16.26 -1.47
C ASN A 384 -20.38 -15.15 -1.50
N GLY A 385 -19.63 -14.97 -0.42
CA GLY A 385 -18.56 -13.97 -0.34
C GLY A 385 -17.32 -14.30 -1.15
N ASN A 386 -17.18 -15.55 -1.60
CA ASN A 386 -16.10 -16.05 -2.48
C ASN A 386 -14.68 -15.66 -2.03
N LYS A 387 -14.47 -15.44 -0.71
CA LYS A 387 -13.21 -14.94 -0.12
C LYS A 387 -11.98 -15.78 -0.48
N GLY A 388 -12.14 -17.09 -0.72
CA GLY A 388 -11.04 -17.96 -1.15
C GLY A 388 -10.41 -17.53 -2.46
N TYR A 389 -11.20 -17.04 -3.41
CA TYR A 389 -10.69 -16.52 -4.68
C TYR A 389 -9.95 -15.19 -4.52
N VAL A 390 -10.40 -14.34 -3.58
CA VAL A 390 -9.65 -13.11 -3.24
C VAL A 390 -8.28 -13.46 -2.68
N ILE A 391 -8.23 -14.42 -1.74
CA ILE A 391 -6.96 -14.87 -1.15
C ILE A 391 -6.04 -15.44 -2.26
N GLY A 392 -6.57 -16.25 -3.18
CA GLY A 392 -5.80 -16.77 -4.31
C GLY A 392 -5.23 -15.66 -5.20
N GLY A 393 -6.03 -14.62 -5.50
CA GLY A 393 -5.57 -13.47 -6.28
C GLY A 393 -4.50 -12.64 -5.55
N VAL A 394 -4.63 -12.47 -4.23
CA VAL A 394 -3.60 -11.79 -3.41
C VAL A 394 -2.29 -12.61 -3.41
N ILE A 395 -2.35 -13.94 -3.27
CA ILE A 395 -1.17 -14.79 -3.33
C ILE A 395 -0.50 -14.65 -4.70
N LEU A 396 -1.25 -14.71 -5.79
CA LEU A 396 -0.72 -14.54 -7.15
C LEU A 396 -0.08 -13.16 -7.34
N SER A 397 -0.68 -12.10 -6.78
CA SER A 397 -0.13 -10.75 -6.79
C SER A 397 1.20 -10.66 -6.06
N VAL A 398 1.28 -11.26 -4.86
CA VAL A 398 2.52 -11.31 -4.07
C VAL A 398 3.61 -12.07 -4.84
N LEU A 399 3.29 -13.22 -5.42
CA LEU A 399 4.25 -13.98 -6.22
C LEU A 399 4.75 -13.19 -7.44
N SER A 400 3.87 -12.45 -8.12
CA SER A 400 4.24 -11.60 -9.26
C SER A 400 5.17 -10.47 -8.84
N ILE A 401 4.92 -9.83 -7.69
CA ILE A 401 5.79 -8.76 -7.15
C ILE A 401 7.13 -9.33 -6.69
N VAL A 402 7.15 -10.49 -6.03
CA VAL A 402 8.40 -11.16 -5.63
C VAL A 402 9.22 -11.53 -6.86
N ALA A 403 8.60 -12.07 -7.90
CA ALA A 403 9.28 -12.38 -9.16
C ALA A 403 9.90 -11.11 -9.79
N LEU A 404 9.19 -9.98 -9.75
CA LEU A 404 9.68 -8.69 -10.22
C LEU A 404 10.89 -8.21 -9.40
N LEU A 405 10.83 -8.30 -8.07
CA LEU A 405 11.93 -7.89 -7.18
C LEU A 405 13.19 -8.75 -7.35
N VAL A 406 13.03 -10.06 -7.58
CA VAL A 406 14.15 -10.99 -7.69
C VAL A 406 14.77 -11.00 -9.09
N PHE A 407 13.95 -10.94 -10.14
CA PHE A 407 14.38 -11.15 -11.52
C PHE A 407 14.25 -9.89 -12.41
N GLY A 408 13.64 -8.82 -11.89
CA GLY A 408 13.33 -7.62 -12.69
C GLY A 408 14.51 -6.67 -12.91
N ASN A 409 15.69 -6.95 -12.32
CA ASN A 409 16.87 -6.05 -12.38
C ASN A 409 16.52 -4.60 -12.01
N LEU A 410 15.71 -4.42 -10.95
CA LEU A 410 15.26 -3.10 -10.52
C LEU A 410 16.39 -2.34 -9.80
N GLU A 411 16.46 -1.05 -10.02
CA GLU A 411 17.33 -0.15 -9.26
C GLU A 411 16.80 0.01 -7.81
N PRO A 412 17.68 0.28 -6.83
CA PRO A 412 17.30 0.42 -5.43
C PRO A 412 16.17 1.45 -5.21
N ASP A 413 16.16 2.56 -5.96
CA ASP A 413 15.13 3.59 -5.88
C ASP A 413 13.78 3.09 -6.36
N MET A 414 13.75 2.29 -7.43
CA MET A 414 12.54 1.62 -7.91
C MET A 414 11.99 0.63 -6.87
N ILE A 415 12.87 -0.14 -6.23
CA ILE A 415 12.48 -1.05 -5.15
C ILE A 415 11.89 -0.26 -3.99
N ALA A 416 12.53 0.83 -3.56
CA ALA A 416 12.03 1.70 -2.51
C ALA A 416 10.68 2.32 -2.89
N MET A 417 10.52 2.79 -4.13
CA MET A 417 9.27 3.36 -4.66
C MET A 417 8.12 2.34 -4.68
N LEU A 418 8.39 1.05 -4.81
CA LEU A 418 7.38 -0.01 -4.77
C LEU A 418 7.04 -0.46 -3.34
N ILE A 419 8.05 -0.62 -2.48
CA ILE A 419 7.88 -1.19 -1.13
C ILE A 419 7.38 -0.17 -0.12
N ILE A 420 7.92 1.05 -0.12
CA ILE A 420 7.58 2.07 0.88
C ILE A 420 6.08 2.41 0.86
N PRO A 421 5.44 2.69 -0.29
CA PRO A 421 4.00 2.93 -0.33
C PRO A 421 3.17 1.75 0.14
N ALA A 422 3.57 0.53 -0.23
CA ALA A 422 2.88 -0.69 0.20
C ALA A 422 2.94 -0.87 1.72
N PHE A 423 4.09 -0.63 2.34
CA PHE A 423 4.26 -0.66 3.79
C PHE A 423 3.35 0.37 4.48
N PHE A 424 3.38 1.62 4.04
CA PHE A 424 2.53 2.66 4.63
C PHE A 424 1.04 2.40 4.41
N ALA A 425 0.63 1.87 3.25
CA ALA A 425 -0.76 1.49 3.00
C ALA A 425 -1.26 0.42 4.00
N VAL A 426 -0.43 -0.57 4.30
CA VAL A 426 -0.72 -1.60 5.31
C VAL A 426 -0.81 -0.99 6.71
N VAL A 427 0.18 -0.20 7.12
CA VAL A 427 0.22 0.45 8.44
C VAL A 427 -0.98 1.38 8.65
N PHE A 428 -1.24 2.28 7.70
CA PHE A 428 -2.40 3.18 7.78
C PHE A 428 -3.73 2.44 7.69
N GLY A 429 -3.80 1.35 6.93
CA GLY A 429 -4.97 0.48 6.90
C GLY A 429 -5.29 -0.11 8.27
N PHE A 430 -4.31 -0.66 8.98
CA PHE A 430 -4.48 -1.16 10.35
C PHE A 430 -4.85 -0.05 11.33
N LEU A 431 -4.17 1.10 11.26
CA LEU A 431 -4.49 2.26 12.12
C LEU A 431 -5.92 2.77 11.86
N ALA A 432 -6.32 2.95 10.61
CA ALA A 432 -7.67 3.40 10.25
C ALA A 432 -8.76 2.43 10.75
N VAL A 433 -8.54 1.12 10.63
CA VAL A 433 -9.45 0.10 11.16
C VAL A 433 -9.51 0.16 12.69
N GLY A 434 -8.35 0.32 13.36
CA GLY A 434 -8.26 0.42 14.83
C GLY A 434 -9.01 1.63 15.35
N PHE A 435 -8.69 2.83 14.84
CA PHE A 435 -9.32 4.09 15.26
C PHE A 435 -10.78 4.21 14.79
N GLY A 436 -11.12 3.68 13.60
CA GLY A 436 -12.51 3.62 13.13
C GLY A 436 -13.41 2.78 14.04
N LYS A 437 -12.89 1.68 14.60
CA LYS A 437 -13.59 0.90 15.65
C LYS A 437 -13.71 1.69 16.96
N GLY A 438 -12.67 2.43 17.36
CA GLY A 438 -12.67 3.31 18.52
C GLY A 438 -13.69 4.44 18.41
N PHE A 439 -13.79 5.08 17.23
CA PHE A 439 -14.79 6.12 16.96
C PHE A 439 -16.23 5.63 17.11
N ARG A 440 -16.52 4.42 16.65
CA ARG A 440 -17.85 3.81 16.79
C ARG A 440 -18.16 3.36 18.22
N ARG A 441 -17.13 3.13 19.06
CA ARG A 441 -17.26 2.65 20.45
C ARG A 441 -17.18 3.75 21.48
N GLY A 442 -16.66 4.94 21.12
CA GLY A 442 -16.47 6.06 22.06
C GLY A 442 -17.80 6.58 22.61
N SER A 443 -18.01 6.40 23.92
CA SER A 443 -19.20 6.88 24.63
C SER A 443 -19.11 8.37 24.96
N SER A 444 -17.91 8.94 25.16
CA SER A 444 -17.72 10.34 25.51
C SER A 444 -17.50 11.23 24.27
N LEU A 445 -17.99 12.46 24.33
CA LEU A 445 -17.78 13.48 23.31
C LEU A 445 -16.27 13.71 23.05
N LEU A 446 -15.47 13.75 24.12
CA LEU A 446 -14.03 13.92 24.06
C LEU A 446 -13.34 12.77 23.30
N SER A 447 -13.73 11.51 23.56
CA SER A 447 -13.22 10.33 22.86
C SER A 447 -13.54 10.37 21.36
N LYS A 448 -14.71 10.84 20.98
CA LYS A 448 -15.11 11.01 19.57
C LYS A 448 -14.29 12.12 18.90
N ILE A 449 -14.12 13.26 19.58
CA ILE A 449 -13.29 14.38 19.06
C ILE A 449 -11.85 13.91 18.87
N VAL A 450 -11.25 13.26 19.87
CA VAL A 450 -9.88 12.72 19.77
C VAL A 450 -9.77 11.72 18.60
N SER A 451 -10.73 10.81 18.45
CA SER A 451 -10.72 9.85 17.33
C SER A 451 -10.84 10.53 15.97
N VAL A 452 -11.68 11.58 15.82
CA VAL A 452 -11.80 12.38 14.60
C VAL A 452 -10.50 13.12 14.29
N VAL A 453 -9.87 13.72 15.31
CA VAL A 453 -8.58 14.42 15.13
C VAL A 453 -7.50 13.43 14.68
N ILE A 454 -7.40 12.26 15.33
CA ILE A 454 -6.40 11.24 14.97
C ILE A 454 -6.66 10.70 13.54
N LEU A 455 -7.92 10.38 13.19
CA LEU A 455 -8.26 9.95 11.83
C LEU A 455 -8.01 11.05 10.80
N GLY A 456 -8.25 12.31 11.16
CA GLY A 456 -7.91 13.48 10.34
C GLY A 456 -6.40 13.60 10.10
N VAL A 457 -5.59 13.45 11.14
CA VAL A 457 -4.12 13.45 11.04
C VAL A 457 -3.63 12.27 10.19
N ILE A 458 -4.13 11.05 10.45
CA ILE A 458 -3.79 9.86 9.64
C ILE A 458 -4.17 10.10 8.17
N GLY A 459 -5.36 10.65 7.91
CA GLY A 459 -5.81 10.99 6.56
C GLY A 459 -4.91 12.04 5.89
N LEU A 460 -4.53 13.09 6.60
CA LEU A 460 -3.65 14.14 6.10
C LEU A 460 -2.24 13.58 5.79
N VAL A 461 -1.67 12.77 6.68
CA VAL A 461 -0.38 12.11 6.45
C VAL A 461 -0.47 11.13 5.27
N ALA A 462 -1.55 10.34 5.18
CA ALA A 462 -1.77 9.43 4.05
C ALA A 462 -1.90 10.19 2.71
N ILE A 463 -2.60 11.33 2.68
CA ILE A 463 -2.71 12.21 1.51
C ILE A 463 -1.34 12.81 1.17
N SER A 464 -0.57 13.29 2.17
CA SER A 464 0.76 13.87 1.93
C SER A 464 1.74 12.85 1.36
N ILE A 465 1.76 11.62 1.91
CA ILE A 465 2.58 10.52 1.39
C ILE A 465 2.07 10.12 0.00
N GLY A 466 0.76 9.97 -0.19
CA GLY A 466 0.16 9.65 -1.48
C GLY A 466 0.47 10.68 -2.55
N SER A 467 0.45 11.97 -2.23
CA SER A 467 0.81 13.05 -3.16
C SER A 467 2.31 13.05 -3.47
N ALA A 468 3.18 12.82 -2.48
CA ALA A 468 4.62 12.70 -2.70
C ALA A 468 4.95 11.51 -3.61
N ILE A 469 4.31 10.36 -3.39
CA ILE A 469 4.42 9.18 -4.25
C ILE A 469 3.93 9.49 -5.67
N LEU A 470 2.77 10.16 -5.79
CA LEU A 470 2.22 10.54 -7.09
C LEU A 470 3.17 11.48 -7.85
N VAL A 471 3.76 12.46 -7.17
CA VAL A 471 4.75 13.37 -7.77
C VAL A 471 5.99 12.59 -8.19
N ALA A 472 6.51 11.68 -7.35
CA ALA A 472 7.66 10.84 -7.68
C ALA A 472 7.37 9.94 -8.90
N VAL A 473 6.18 9.29 -8.94
CA VAL A 473 5.74 8.49 -10.09
C VAL A 473 5.60 9.33 -11.35
N LEU A 474 5.01 10.52 -11.25
CA LEU A 474 4.86 11.41 -12.40
C LEU A 474 6.21 11.93 -12.91
N SER A 475 7.15 12.25 -12.01
CA SER A 475 8.52 12.65 -12.41
C SER A 475 9.27 11.52 -13.10
N GLU A 476 9.12 10.28 -12.61
CA GLU A 476 9.69 9.10 -13.22
C GLU A 476 9.08 8.79 -14.59
N MET A 477 7.76 8.96 -14.73
CA MET A 477 7.07 8.81 -16.03
C MET A 477 7.52 9.81 -17.09
N THR A 478 7.98 10.99 -16.68
CA THR A 478 8.44 12.03 -17.63
C THR A 478 9.92 11.92 -17.99
N GLY A 479 10.72 11.20 -17.18
CA GLY A 479 12.19 11.12 -17.33
C GLY A 479 12.73 9.76 -17.76
N ASN A 480 12.02 8.65 -17.49
CA ASN A 480 12.55 7.29 -17.63
C ASN A 480 11.58 6.30 -18.30
N GLU A 481 12.16 5.23 -18.88
CA GLU A 481 11.43 4.16 -19.55
C GLU A 481 10.71 3.18 -18.57
N HIS A 482 10.70 3.44 -17.25
CA HIS A 482 10.20 2.53 -16.21
C HIS A 482 8.71 2.67 -15.87
N TRP A 483 7.99 3.63 -16.48
CA TRP A 483 6.56 3.83 -16.24
C TRP A 483 5.69 2.55 -16.43
N PRO A 484 6.02 1.59 -17.35
CA PRO A 484 5.19 0.40 -17.49
C PRO A 484 5.20 -0.49 -16.25
N ILE A 485 6.31 -0.53 -15.51
CA ILE A 485 6.45 -1.29 -14.25
C ILE A 485 5.53 -0.68 -13.19
N LEU A 486 5.55 0.65 -13.03
CA LEU A 486 4.72 1.35 -12.05
C LEU A 486 3.23 1.18 -12.34
N VAL A 487 2.83 1.32 -13.61
CA VAL A 487 1.44 1.10 -14.04
C VAL A 487 1.00 -0.34 -13.83
N SER A 488 1.87 -1.31 -14.11
CA SER A 488 1.55 -2.73 -13.91
C SER A 488 1.35 -3.08 -12.44
N VAL A 489 2.24 -2.63 -11.56
CA VAL A 489 2.12 -2.86 -10.10
C VAL A 489 0.90 -2.13 -9.54
N GLY A 490 0.67 -0.87 -9.92
CA GLY A 490 -0.53 -0.12 -9.57
C GLY A 490 -1.81 -0.82 -10.05
N GLY A 491 -1.79 -1.35 -11.27
CA GLY A 491 -2.88 -2.14 -11.85
C GLY A 491 -3.17 -3.43 -11.06
N ILE A 492 -2.13 -4.13 -10.60
CA ILE A 492 -2.27 -5.32 -9.72
C ILE A 492 -2.98 -4.95 -8.41
N VAL A 493 -2.56 -3.86 -7.77
CA VAL A 493 -3.18 -3.39 -6.52
C VAL A 493 -4.64 -3.01 -6.77
N LEU A 494 -4.90 -2.23 -7.83
CA LEU A 494 -6.26 -1.82 -8.21
C LEU A 494 -7.15 -3.02 -8.52
N ALA A 495 -6.65 -4.04 -9.23
CA ALA A 495 -7.38 -5.27 -9.50
C ALA A 495 -7.81 -5.96 -8.20
N ASN A 496 -6.90 -6.09 -7.21
CA ASN A 496 -7.25 -6.67 -5.91
C ASN A 496 -8.38 -5.89 -5.21
N VAL A 497 -8.32 -4.55 -5.23
CA VAL A 497 -9.35 -3.70 -4.62
C VAL A 497 -10.70 -3.86 -5.35
N ILE A 498 -10.72 -3.78 -6.67
CA ILE A 498 -11.94 -3.90 -7.47
C ILE A 498 -12.58 -5.27 -7.25
N PHE A 499 -11.83 -6.35 -7.39
CA PHE A 499 -12.37 -7.70 -7.30
C PHE A 499 -12.69 -8.12 -5.86
N PHE A 500 -12.09 -7.50 -4.83
CA PHE A 500 -12.56 -7.66 -3.45
C PHE A 500 -14.05 -7.33 -3.30
N PHE A 501 -14.56 -6.33 -4.02
CA PHE A 501 -15.96 -5.96 -4.01
C PHE A 501 -16.80 -6.74 -5.04
N LEU A 502 -16.24 -7.08 -6.20
CA LEU A 502 -16.99 -7.69 -7.30
C LEU A 502 -17.12 -9.21 -7.23
N ILE A 503 -16.22 -9.91 -6.51
CA ILE A 503 -16.18 -11.37 -6.54
C ILE A 503 -17.29 -12.04 -5.73
N GLY A 504 -17.90 -11.32 -4.78
CA GLY A 504 -19.02 -11.81 -4.00
C GLY A 504 -20.33 -11.62 -4.76
N ALA A 505 -21.16 -12.68 -4.82
CA ALA A 505 -22.43 -12.64 -5.53
C ALA A 505 -23.56 -13.28 -4.73
N PRO A 506 -24.83 -12.80 -4.86
CA PRO A 506 -25.99 -13.50 -4.34
C PRO A 506 -26.20 -14.83 -5.08
N THR A 507 -26.71 -15.80 -4.37
CA THR A 507 -27.21 -17.02 -5.02
C THR A 507 -28.50 -16.72 -5.81
N PRO A 508 -28.96 -17.58 -6.74
CA PRO A 508 -30.25 -17.38 -7.42
C PRO A 508 -31.41 -17.23 -6.45
N LEU A 509 -31.41 -18.01 -5.35
CA LEU A 509 -32.38 -17.88 -4.27
C LEU A 509 -32.24 -16.54 -3.55
N GLY A 510 -31.02 -16.13 -3.22
CA GLY A 510 -30.73 -14.85 -2.59
C GLY A 510 -31.20 -13.68 -3.45
N ARG A 511 -30.95 -13.73 -4.77
CA ARG A 511 -31.41 -12.69 -5.71
C ARG A 511 -32.92 -12.53 -5.72
N LYS A 512 -33.65 -13.65 -5.85
CA LYS A 512 -35.12 -13.65 -5.82
C LYS A 512 -35.69 -13.06 -4.52
N LEU A 513 -35.07 -13.39 -3.38
CA LEU A 513 -35.52 -12.84 -2.08
C LEU A 513 -35.17 -11.36 -1.94
N MET A 514 -33.98 -10.92 -2.45
CA MET A 514 -33.62 -9.50 -2.48
C MET A 514 -34.62 -8.67 -3.30
N ASP A 515 -35.07 -9.17 -4.45
CA ASP A 515 -36.08 -8.49 -5.26
C ASP A 515 -37.40 -8.36 -4.50
N GLY A 516 -37.81 -9.41 -3.75
CA GLY A 516 -39.00 -9.35 -2.87
C GLY A 516 -38.83 -8.40 -1.68
N ILE A 517 -37.63 -8.36 -1.08
CA ILE A 517 -37.30 -7.43 0.02
C ILE A 517 -37.32 -5.98 -0.49
N GLU A 518 -36.81 -5.73 -1.67
CA GLU A 518 -36.86 -4.39 -2.28
C GLU A 518 -38.29 -3.95 -2.57
N GLY A 519 -39.17 -4.87 -3.04
CA GLY A 519 -40.58 -4.60 -3.19
C GLY A 519 -41.27 -4.22 -1.86
N LEU A 520 -40.91 -4.89 -0.76
CA LEU A 520 -41.39 -4.53 0.59
C LEU A 520 -40.87 -3.15 1.02
N ARG A 521 -39.56 -2.86 0.76
CA ARG A 521 -38.99 -1.54 1.06
C ARG A 521 -39.71 -0.42 0.33
N ILE A 522 -39.98 -0.59 -0.97
CA ILE A 522 -40.73 0.37 -1.77
C ILE A 522 -42.10 0.63 -1.11
N TYR A 523 -42.85 -0.40 -0.76
CA TYR A 523 -44.15 -0.25 -0.11
C TYR A 523 -44.06 0.52 1.22
N LEU A 524 -43.09 0.20 2.08
CA LEU A 524 -42.91 0.84 3.38
C LEU A 524 -42.52 2.33 3.28
N THR A 525 -41.94 2.74 2.16
CA THR A 525 -41.49 4.12 1.91
C THR A 525 -42.50 4.93 1.06
N LEU A 526 -43.51 4.29 0.45
CA LEU A 526 -44.51 4.98 -0.34
C LEU A 526 -45.36 5.93 0.54
N ALA A 527 -45.65 7.11 0.00
CA ALA A 527 -46.62 8.02 0.60
C ALA A 527 -48.03 7.36 0.65
N GLU A 528 -48.83 7.75 1.63
CA GLU A 528 -50.17 7.14 1.85
C GLU A 528 -51.07 7.18 0.59
N LYS A 529 -51.03 8.30 -0.15
CA LYS A 529 -51.78 8.46 -1.40
C LYS A 529 -51.37 7.43 -2.47
N ASP A 530 -50.10 7.15 -2.59
CA ASP A 530 -49.60 6.20 -3.59
C ASP A 530 -49.85 4.75 -3.19
N ARG A 531 -49.91 4.45 -1.88
CA ARG A 531 -50.27 3.12 -1.37
C ARG A 531 -51.73 2.80 -1.59
N MET A 532 -52.63 3.78 -1.37
CA MET A 532 -54.05 3.60 -1.63
C MET A 532 -54.34 3.28 -3.10
N ASN A 533 -53.50 3.73 -4.01
CA ASN A 533 -53.57 3.44 -5.42
C ASN A 533 -52.97 2.08 -5.81
N THR A 534 -52.29 1.36 -4.87
CA THR A 534 -51.74 0.04 -5.13
C THR A 534 -52.83 -1.02 -5.04
N ALA A 535 -53.19 -1.62 -6.17
CA ALA A 535 -54.29 -2.59 -6.27
C ALA A 535 -54.08 -3.76 -5.29
N GLY A 536 -55.06 -3.99 -4.40
CA GLY A 536 -55.04 -5.06 -3.41
C GLY A 536 -54.26 -4.79 -2.13
N ALA A 537 -53.69 -3.58 -1.94
CA ALA A 537 -53.02 -3.23 -0.69
C ALA A 537 -54.03 -3.14 0.46
N PRO A 538 -53.69 -3.68 1.66
CA PRO A 538 -54.55 -3.56 2.83
C PRO A 538 -54.68 -2.11 3.28
N THR A 539 -55.83 -1.74 3.80
CA THR A 539 -56.02 -0.45 4.46
C THR A 539 -55.15 -0.35 5.70
N MET A 540 -54.66 0.86 6.02
CA MET A 540 -53.88 1.08 7.22
C MET A 540 -54.74 0.76 8.46
N SER A 541 -54.14 0.05 9.39
CA SER A 541 -54.69 -0.29 10.70
C SER A 541 -53.56 -0.52 11.70
N PRO A 542 -53.85 -0.46 13.01
CA PRO A 542 -52.86 -0.82 14.03
C PRO A 542 -52.21 -2.17 13.79
N GLN A 543 -52.98 -3.19 13.45
CA GLN A 543 -52.49 -4.53 13.21
C GLN A 543 -51.61 -4.61 11.98
N HIS A 544 -51.93 -3.90 10.89
CA HIS A 544 -51.12 -3.84 9.69
C HIS A 544 -49.79 -3.10 9.95
N PHE A 545 -49.86 -1.98 10.68
CA PHE A 545 -48.71 -1.23 11.11
C PHE A 545 -47.74 -2.08 11.94
N GLU A 546 -48.22 -2.69 13.01
CA GLU A 546 -47.43 -3.52 13.93
C GLU A 546 -46.85 -4.74 13.24
N LYS A 547 -47.57 -5.41 12.36
CA LYS A 547 -47.08 -6.55 11.58
C LYS A 547 -45.82 -6.23 10.76
N LEU A 548 -45.78 -5.03 10.17
CA LEU A 548 -44.69 -4.62 9.27
C LEU A 548 -43.61 -3.81 9.97
N LEU A 549 -43.84 -3.29 11.16
CA LEU A 549 -42.89 -2.47 11.89
C LEU A 549 -41.54 -3.17 12.14
N PRO A 550 -41.45 -4.45 12.54
CA PRO A 550 -40.18 -5.17 12.68
C PRO A 550 -39.40 -5.25 11.36
N TYR A 551 -40.07 -5.36 10.23
CA TYR A 551 -39.44 -5.37 8.91
C TYR A 551 -38.98 -3.98 8.49
N ALA A 552 -39.74 -2.93 8.83
CA ALA A 552 -39.34 -1.55 8.60
C ALA A 552 -38.02 -1.24 9.37
N VAL A 553 -37.93 -1.67 10.62
CA VAL A 553 -36.72 -1.60 11.44
C VAL A 553 -35.57 -2.40 10.80
N ALA A 554 -35.84 -3.63 10.34
CA ALA A 554 -34.85 -4.47 9.69
C ALA A 554 -34.25 -3.84 8.43
N LEU A 555 -35.03 -3.04 7.71
CA LEU A 555 -34.68 -2.36 6.46
C LEU A 555 -34.20 -0.91 6.64
N GLY A 556 -34.25 -0.36 7.87
CA GLY A 556 -33.90 1.03 8.16
C GLY A 556 -34.87 2.05 7.60
N VAL A 557 -36.14 1.68 7.44
CA VAL A 557 -37.21 2.51 6.91
C VAL A 557 -38.36 2.69 7.93
N GLU A 558 -38.05 2.51 9.22
CA GLU A 558 -39.02 2.66 10.31
C GLU A 558 -39.58 4.07 10.42
N LYS A 559 -38.82 5.12 10.16
CA LYS A 559 -39.30 6.51 10.19
C LYS A 559 -40.37 6.80 9.15
N PRO A 560 -40.14 6.58 7.84
CA PRO A 560 -41.19 6.73 6.83
C PRO A 560 -42.44 5.93 7.19
N TRP A 561 -42.28 4.69 7.65
CA TRP A 561 -43.42 3.82 8.01
C TRP A 561 -44.21 4.37 9.21
N SER A 562 -43.54 4.80 10.26
CA SER A 562 -44.14 5.40 11.45
C SER A 562 -44.83 6.74 11.15
N ASN A 563 -44.20 7.61 10.37
CA ASN A 563 -44.81 8.88 9.95
C ASN A 563 -46.08 8.67 9.14
N THR A 564 -46.13 7.64 8.31
CA THR A 564 -47.35 7.30 7.57
C THR A 564 -48.47 6.83 8.49
N PHE A 565 -48.15 6.04 9.50
CA PHE A 565 -49.14 5.59 10.49
C PHE A 565 -49.64 6.77 11.35
N GLU A 566 -48.81 7.69 11.76
CA GLU A 566 -49.20 8.91 12.46
C GLU A 566 -50.11 9.80 11.63
N THR A 567 -49.80 9.98 10.35
CA THR A 567 -50.65 10.73 9.42
C THR A 567 -52.03 10.07 9.31
N TRP A 568 -52.06 8.74 9.24
CA TRP A 568 -53.31 7.99 9.23
C TRP A 568 -54.10 8.14 10.56
N LEU A 569 -53.44 8.02 11.72
CA LEU A 569 -54.04 8.24 13.05
C LEU A 569 -54.64 9.64 13.19
N ALA A 570 -54.02 10.64 12.63
CA ALA A 570 -54.50 12.02 12.62
C ALA A 570 -55.67 12.26 11.64
N SER A 571 -55.94 11.32 10.75
CA SER A 571 -56.99 11.43 9.73
C SER A 571 -58.36 11.02 10.28
N ALA A 572 -59.44 11.50 9.64
CA ALA A 572 -60.79 11.09 9.93
C ALA A 572 -61.05 9.58 9.72
N ALA A 573 -60.23 8.90 8.93
CA ALA A 573 -60.30 7.47 8.65
C ALA A 573 -59.93 6.60 9.85
N ALA A 574 -59.17 7.11 10.83
CA ALA A 574 -58.81 6.38 12.03
C ALA A 574 -59.96 6.21 13.03
N GLY A 575 -60.94 7.11 13.00
CA GLY A 575 -62.13 7.03 13.87
C GLY A 575 -61.77 6.84 15.36
N ALA A 576 -62.37 5.85 16.02
CA ALA A 576 -62.12 5.53 17.43
C ALA A 576 -60.68 5.01 17.70
N ALA A 577 -59.94 4.56 16.69
CA ALA A 577 -58.57 4.09 16.86
C ALA A 577 -57.59 5.25 17.17
N ALA A 578 -57.91 6.47 16.74
CA ALA A 578 -57.05 7.64 16.92
C ALA A 578 -56.86 8.05 18.40
N GLY A 579 -57.86 7.80 19.24
CA GLY A 579 -57.82 8.18 20.67
C GLY A 579 -57.38 7.08 21.63
N ALA A 580 -57.21 5.83 21.18
CA ALA A 580 -57.03 4.67 22.03
C ALA A 580 -55.82 3.78 21.67
N TYR A 581 -54.98 4.16 20.69
CA TYR A 581 -53.88 3.32 20.30
C TYR A 581 -52.74 3.36 21.35
N ALA A 582 -52.65 2.29 22.10
CA ALA A 582 -51.55 2.05 23.04
C ALA A 582 -51.11 0.58 22.89
N PRO A 583 -49.97 0.31 22.29
CA PRO A 583 -49.50 -1.06 22.08
C PRO A 583 -49.15 -1.72 23.42
N GLY A 584 -49.82 -2.84 23.76
CA GLY A 584 -49.59 -3.56 25.02
C GLY A 584 -48.24 -4.25 25.13
N TRP A 585 -47.46 -4.30 24.05
CA TRP A 585 -46.15 -4.90 24.00
C TRP A 585 -45.01 -3.91 24.30
N TYR A 586 -45.32 -2.60 24.39
CA TYR A 586 -44.37 -1.56 24.63
C TYR A 586 -44.76 -0.71 25.83
N SER A 587 -43.88 -0.53 26.79
CA SER A 587 -44.03 0.42 27.88
C SER A 587 -42.87 1.42 27.86
N GLY A 588 -43.21 2.66 27.62
CA GLY A 588 -42.31 3.79 27.58
C GLY A 588 -43.09 5.07 27.80
N ASN A 589 -42.43 6.22 27.87
CA ASN A 589 -43.08 7.49 28.07
C ASN A 589 -43.86 7.88 26.79
N TYR A 590 -45.21 7.70 26.82
CA TYR A 590 -46.10 8.05 25.72
C TYR A 590 -46.27 9.58 25.63
N GLY A 591 -45.35 10.26 24.96
CA GLY A 591 -45.51 11.67 24.58
C GLY A 591 -46.17 11.79 23.21
N SER A 592 -46.46 13.00 22.77
CA SER A 592 -47.17 13.35 21.52
C SER A 592 -46.48 12.88 20.21
N ASN A 593 -45.38 12.13 20.27
CA ASN A 593 -44.58 11.72 19.10
C ASN A 593 -44.26 10.23 19.14
N PHE A 594 -45.29 9.36 19.13
CA PHE A 594 -45.12 7.91 19.10
C PHE A 594 -44.30 7.42 17.89
N GLY A 595 -44.54 7.99 16.70
CA GLY A 595 -43.84 7.64 15.49
C GLY A 595 -42.34 7.99 15.53
N ASP A 596 -41.99 9.14 16.10
CA ASP A 596 -40.60 9.52 16.28
C ASP A 596 -39.84 8.57 17.25
N ARG A 597 -40.55 8.08 18.27
CA ARG A 597 -39.97 7.15 19.25
C ARG A 597 -39.79 5.75 18.69
N ILE A 598 -40.83 5.21 18.06
CA ILE A 598 -40.75 3.92 17.39
C ILE A 598 -39.83 4.02 16.18
N GLY A 599 -39.89 5.13 15.43
CA GLY A 599 -38.97 5.42 14.35
C GLY A 599 -37.49 5.59 14.80
N GLY A 600 -37.27 5.92 16.08
CA GLY A 600 -35.95 5.98 16.71
C GLY A 600 -35.54 4.72 17.47
N PHE A 601 -36.46 3.76 17.70
CA PHE A 601 -36.24 2.59 18.55
C PHE A 601 -35.01 1.76 18.13
N SER A 602 -34.88 1.49 16.85
CA SER A 602 -33.72 0.75 16.31
C SER A 602 -32.39 1.48 16.57
N SER A 603 -32.36 2.78 16.33
CA SER A 603 -31.18 3.59 16.56
C SER A 603 -30.92 3.80 18.06
N SER A 604 -31.96 3.96 18.87
CA SER A 604 -31.86 4.04 20.34
C SER A 604 -31.34 2.71 20.91
N MET A 605 -31.92 1.57 20.54
CA MET A 605 -31.41 0.26 20.96
C MET A 605 -29.99 0.01 20.50
N ALA A 606 -29.66 0.31 19.25
CA ALA A 606 -28.30 0.13 18.72
C ALA A 606 -27.29 1.06 19.43
N SER A 607 -27.66 2.29 19.77
CA SER A 607 -26.80 3.23 20.51
C SER A 607 -26.63 2.81 21.96
N THR A 608 -27.71 2.39 22.64
CA THR A 608 -27.66 1.87 24.01
C THR A 608 -26.75 0.63 24.09
N ILE A 609 -26.92 -0.32 23.16
CA ILE A 609 -26.06 -1.50 23.07
C ILE A 609 -24.59 -1.10 22.79
N ALA A 610 -24.37 -0.14 21.90
CA ALA A 610 -23.01 0.31 21.60
C ALA A 610 -22.32 0.98 22.81
N SER A 611 -23.06 1.68 23.67
CA SER A 611 -22.54 2.28 24.89
C SER A 611 -22.29 1.25 26.01
N THR A 612 -23.04 0.13 26.01
CA THR A 612 -22.93 -0.92 27.03
C THR A 612 -21.79 -1.90 26.79
N ILE A 613 -21.23 -1.97 25.58
CA ILE A 613 -20.15 -2.91 25.25
C ILE A 613 -18.82 -2.42 25.85
N PRO A 614 -18.19 -3.18 26.79
CA PRO A 614 -16.91 -2.81 27.36
C PRO A 614 -15.84 -2.66 26.26
N ALA A 615 -14.94 -1.67 26.43
CA ALA A 615 -13.75 -1.56 25.58
C ALA A 615 -12.90 -2.84 25.73
N PRO A 616 -12.30 -3.38 24.66
CA PRO A 616 -11.41 -4.53 24.77
C PRO A 616 -10.25 -4.16 25.72
N LYS A 617 -10.03 -4.98 26.76
CA LYS A 617 -8.85 -4.83 27.62
C LYS A 617 -7.63 -4.98 26.72
N SER A 618 -6.79 -3.94 26.67
CA SER A 618 -5.47 -4.04 26.09
C SER A 618 -4.68 -5.07 26.89
N SER A 619 -4.39 -6.22 26.31
CA SER A 619 -3.42 -7.14 26.89
C SER A 619 -2.03 -6.49 26.78
N SER A 620 -1.63 -5.74 27.81
CA SER A 620 -0.24 -5.41 28.04
C SER A 620 0.45 -6.70 28.48
N SER A 621 0.97 -7.49 27.54
CA SER A 621 1.97 -8.48 27.84
C SER A 621 3.27 -7.75 28.15
N SER A 622 3.49 -7.45 29.43
CA SER A 622 4.82 -7.11 29.94
C SER A 622 5.65 -8.40 29.90
N SER A 623 6.33 -8.67 28.79
CA SER A 623 7.45 -9.59 28.77
C SER A 623 8.62 -8.85 29.44
N GLY A 624 8.80 -9.07 30.75
CA GLY A 624 10.03 -8.77 31.44
C GLY A 624 11.14 -9.61 30.87
N PHE A 625 12.07 -8.99 30.18
CA PHE A 625 13.38 -9.54 29.94
C PHE A 625 14.23 -9.21 31.18
N SER A 626 14.44 -10.21 32.06
CA SER A 626 15.51 -10.22 33.03
C SER A 626 16.55 -11.25 32.54
N GLY A 627 17.79 -10.77 32.30
CA GLY A 627 18.94 -11.60 31.96
C GLY A 627 20.01 -10.77 31.27
#